data_720d009c317ae2d0d7d0d19678f1399e
#
_entry.id   720d009c317ae2d0d7d0d19678f1399e
#
_cell.length_a   1.000
_cell.length_b   1.000
_cell.length_c   1.000
_cell.angle_alpha   90.00
_cell.angle_beta   90.00
_cell.angle_gamma   90.00
#
_symmetry.space_group_name_H-M   'P 1'
#
loop_
_entity.id
_entity.type
_entity.pdbx_description
1 polymer ?
#
loop_
_entity_poly.entity_id
_entity_poly.type
_entity_poly.pdbx_seq_one_letter_code
_entity_poly.pdbx_strand_id
1 'polypeptide(L)'
;MQSIKGASEVKKTLHALNAANRSKGIKVSIVRQGNALSVQASWKDTEEAKPKQRRLSLGLKADKRSDIREADRQVKAVWAAIKKGEDPRKAITSKKQAEQQPRGALLVRDAVEDYERVYFDVRQQTPQTKRSFKRQLTELNRLPSFAELSAELLVDTAKRLTKPDTKSRYECVMAFKRLAKHCEIDLPAELDLLRGNYTSVGPKGRDIPGDEKLIEFLRLIRPSRYGWCTCAMAVFGVRPGEVPSLVLAEDGFASCLTTKLKRALPATRDVMALPNSWVEELKLHDVFIPGNYKWTRPEDYNSDTARLFVTNWNQWWNRHPTHLKQARAILPKYQNYDLRHAWALRAINKGIPTSIAAKAMGHSEATHIKHYERWLNRDELRLAMQKIDRG
;
A
#
# COMPACT_ATOMS: atom_id res chain seq x y z
N MET A 1 22.73 -4.59 16.78
CA MET A 1 23.04 -3.26 16.17
C MET A 1 23.50 -3.46 14.74
N GLN A 2 22.64 -3.20 13.74
CA GLN A 2 23.07 -3.20 12.35
C GLN A 2 23.72 -1.86 12.03
N SER A 3 25.04 -1.81 12.14
CA SER A 3 25.84 -0.71 11.61
C SER A 3 25.74 -0.70 10.08
N ILE A 4 25.53 0.46 9.46
CA ILE A 4 25.63 0.60 8.02
C ILE A 4 27.11 0.55 7.67
N LYS A 5 27.54 -0.55 7.06
CA LYS A 5 28.93 -0.76 6.62
C LYS A 5 29.16 0.02 5.32
N GLY A 6 29.75 1.23 5.45
CA GLY A 6 30.29 2.01 4.34
C GLY A 6 29.69 3.41 4.16
N ALA A 7 30.58 4.40 4.01
CA ALA A 7 30.22 5.80 3.82
C ALA A 7 29.35 6.04 2.56
N SER A 8 29.50 5.21 1.53
CA SER A 8 28.73 5.25 0.28
C SER A 8 27.27 4.82 0.47
N GLU A 9 27.00 3.79 1.28
CA GLU A 9 25.63 3.34 1.56
C GLU A 9 24.85 4.38 2.37
N VAL A 10 25.49 4.98 3.37
CA VAL A 10 24.91 6.10 4.14
C VAL A 10 24.55 7.25 3.22
N LYS A 11 25.46 7.65 2.32
CA LYS A 11 25.24 8.75 1.37
C LYS A 11 24.04 8.47 0.46
N LYS A 12 23.93 7.23 -0.08
CA LYS A 12 22.79 6.81 -0.90
C LYS A 12 21.47 6.85 -0.12
N THR A 13 21.48 6.38 1.12
CA THR A 13 20.30 6.36 2.00
C THR A 13 19.80 7.79 2.29
N LEU A 14 20.70 8.70 2.68
CA LEU A 14 20.35 10.09 2.96
C LEU A 14 19.87 10.82 1.71
N HIS A 15 20.49 10.57 0.55
CA HIS A 15 20.04 11.14 -0.71
C HIS A 15 18.62 10.68 -1.07
N ALA A 16 18.32 9.39 -0.92
CA ALA A 16 16.98 8.85 -1.17
C ALA A 16 15.91 9.43 -0.22
N LEU A 17 16.23 9.58 1.07
CA LEU A 17 15.33 10.19 2.05
C LEU A 17 15.07 11.66 1.72
N ASN A 18 16.10 12.44 1.42
CA ASN A 18 15.97 13.84 1.05
C ASN A 18 15.17 14.02 -0.25
N ALA A 19 15.36 13.14 -1.24
CA ALA A 19 14.58 13.14 -2.47
C ALA A 19 13.08 12.82 -2.21
N ALA A 20 12.81 11.81 -1.37
CA ALA A 20 11.45 11.45 -0.96
C ALA A 20 10.76 12.56 -0.15
N ASN A 21 11.49 13.30 0.68
CA ASN A 21 10.95 14.42 1.42
C ASN A 21 10.65 15.60 0.48
N ARG A 22 11.55 15.92 -0.46
CA ARG A 22 11.32 16.98 -1.47
C ARG A 22 10.11 16.69 -2.35
N SER A 23 9.89 15.44 -2.77
CA SER A 23 8.70 15.07 -3.56
C SER A 23 7.38 15.27 -2.81
N LYS A 24 7.43 15.36 -1.47
CA LYS A 24 6.30 15.67 -0.58
C LYS A 24 6.23 17.17 -0.22
N GLY A 25 7.00 18.02 -0.86
CA GLY A 25 7.03 19.46 -0.59
C GLY A 25 7.76 19.85 0.70
N ILE A 26 8.53 18.95 1.32
CA ILE A 26 9.31 19.24 2.53
C ILE A 26 10.62 19.93 2.12
N LYS A 27 10.77 21.20 2.49
CA LYS A 27 11.94 22.04 2.17
C LYS A 27 13.02 21.98 3.26
N VAL A 28 13.18 20.85 3.90
CA VAL A 28 14.16 20.57 4.95
C VAL A 28 14.95 19.33 4.57
N SER A 29 16.25 19.33 4.82
CA SER A 29 17.16 18.24 4.40
C SER A 29 17.96 17.70 5.57
N ILE A 30 18.28 16.40 5.55
CA ILE A 30 19.28 15.78 6.42
C ILE A 30 20.65 16.00 5.81
N VAL A 31 21.56 16.53 6.57
CA VAL A 31 22.97 16.77 6.18
C VAL A 31 23.89 15.97 7.09
N ARG A 32 24.89 15.33 6.50
CA ARG A 32 25.93 14.60 7.22
C ARG A 32 27.21 15.43 7.27
N GLN A 33 27.85 15.49 8.45
CA GLN A 33 29.19 16.03 8.64
C GLN A 33 30.01 15.04 9.48
N GLY A 34 30.98 14.40 8.85
CA GLY A 34 31.66 13.26 9.46
C GLY A 34 30.67 12.15 9.76
N ASN A 35 30.54 11.74 11.03
CA ASN A 35 29.55 10.78 11.49
C ASN A 35 28.29 11.43 12.11
N ALA A 36 28.26 12.75 12.21
CA ALA A 36 27.12 13.49 12.80
C ALA A 36 26.03 13.78 11.75
N LEU A 37 24.76 13.74 12.17
CA LEU A 37 23.60 14.15 11.39
C LEU A 37 23.06 15.49 11.90
N SER A 38 22.69 16.34 10.95
CA SER A 38 22.08 17.65 11.20
C SER A 38 20.89 17.85 10.26
N VAL A 39 19.96 18.70 10.67
CA VAL A 39 18.90 19.20 9.80
C VAL A 39 19.33 20.54 9.21
N GLN A 40 19.17 20.71 7.91
CA GLN A 40 19.38 21.98 7.22
C GLN A 40 18.04 22.51 6.71
N ALA A 41 17.69 23.73 7.13
CA ALA A 41 16.46 24.41 6.76
C ALA A 41 16.64 25.92 6.72
N SER A 42 15.71 26.61 6.05
CA SER A 42 15.63 28.07 6.05
C SER A 42 14.37 28.51 6.79
N TRP A 43 14.52 29.41 7.77
CA TRP A 43 13.39 30.01 8.48
C TRP A 43 13.70 31.45 8.90
N LYS A 44 12.64 32.15 9.33
CA LYS A 44 12.74 33.50 9.89
C LYS A 44 12.79 33.41 11.43
N ASP A 45 13.58 34.24 12.07
CA ASP A 45 13.56 34.35 13.55
C ASP A 45 12.46 35.28 14.06
N THR A 46 12.08 36.27 13.22
CA THR A 46 10.95 37.21 13.45
C THR A 46 10.19 37.38 12.15
N GLU A 47 8.96 37.87 12.21
CA GLU A 47 8.12 38.06 11.01
C GLU A 47 8.75 38.98 9.97
N GLU A 48 9.53 39.99 10.42
CA GLU A 48 10.20 41.00 9.58
C GLU A 48 11.54 40.50 9.00
N ALA A 49 12.11 39.44 9.55
CA ALA A 49 13.41 38.94 9.13
C ALA A 49 13.36 38.18 7.80
N LYS A 50 14.39 38.30 6.98
CA LYS A 50 14.57 37.45 5.79
C LYS A 50 14.90 36.01 6.22
N PRO A 51 14.36 34.96 5.55
CA PRO A 51 14.69 33.58 5.86
C PRO A 51 16.22 33.37 5.69
N LYS A 52 16.87 32.80 6.70
CA LYS A 52 18.30 32.41 6.64
C LYS A 52 18.41 30.89 6.71
N GLN A 53 19.28 30.32 5.87
CA GLN A 53 19.61 28.92 5.93
C GLN A 53 20.47 28.62 7.16
N ARG A 54 20.05 27.60 7.92
CA ARG A 54 20.72 27.21 9.16
C ARG A 54 20.79 25.70 9.28
N ARG A 55 21.68 25.24 10.13
CA ARG A 55 21.84 23.84 10.51
C ARG A 55 21.56 23.67 11.99
N LEU A 56 20.77 22.63 12.29
CA LEU A 56 20.46 22.21 13.65
C LEU A 56 21.06 20.83 13.87
N SER A 57 21.97 20.70 14.82
CA SER A 57 22.52 19.39 15.18
C SER A 57 21.48 18.53 15.82
N LEU A 58 21.41 17.25 15.39
CA LEU A 58 20.47 16.29 15.93
C LEU A 58 21.05 15.43 17.07
N GLY A 59 22.36 15.48 17.29
CA GLY A 59 23.06 14.57 18.21
C GLY A 59 23.02 13.10 17.77
N LEU A 60 22.70 12.84 16.50
CA LEU A 60 22.51 11.51 15.90
C LEU A 60 23.74 11.11 15.07
N LYS A 61 23.98 9.81 14.92
CA LYS A 61 25.11 9.24 14.17
C LYS A 61 24.67 8.62 12.86
N ALA A 62 25.42 8.87 11.79
CA ALA A 62 25.08 8.41 10.44
C ALA A 62 25.32 6.90 10.21
N ASP A 63 26.14 6.25 11.03
CA ASP A 63 26.41 4.82 10.98
C ASP A 63 25.30 3.94 11.60
N LYS A 64 24.33 4.54 12.28
CA LYS A 64 23.22 3.86 12.92
C LYS A 64 21.92 4.06 12.12
N ARG A 65 21.28 2.98 11.72
CA ARG A 65 19.98 3.02 11.00
C ARG A 65 18.86 3.66 11.81
N SER A 66 18.84 3.43 13.12
CA SER A 66 17.91 4.10 14.06
C SER A 66 18.05 5.61 14.01
N ASP A 67 19.27 6.10 14.05
CA ASP A 67 19.57 7.54 14.08
C ASP A 67 19.21 8.21 12.73
N ILE A 68 19.40 7.52 11.61
CA ILE A 68 18.95 8.01 10.29
C ILE A 68 17.42 8.09 10.21
N ARG A 69 16.70 7.09 10.77
CA ARG A 69 15.22 7.12 10.83
C ARG A 69 14.73 8.28 11.69
N GLU A 70 15.39 8.49 12.83
CA GLU A 70 15.06 9.59 13.73
C GLU A 70 15.34 10.94 13.07
N ALA A 71 16.45 11.09 12.33
CA ALA A 71 16.73 12.30 11.56
C ALA A 71 15.62 12.59 10.53
N ASP A 72 15.07 11.57 9.84
CA ASP A 72 13.95 11.76 8.92
C ASP A 72 12.65 12.19 9.63
N ARG A 73 12.40 11.67 10.84
CA ARG A 73 11.27 12.10 11.65
C ARG A 73 11.41 13.56 12.08
N GLN A 74 12.60 13.93 12.54
CA GLN A 74 12.87 15.31 13.00
C GLN A 74 12.82 16.33 11.85
N VAL A 75 13.24 15.96 10.63
CA VAL A 75 13.05 16.78 9.42
C VAL A 75 11.57 17.13 9.22
N LYS A 76 10.68 16.18 9.39
CA LYS A 76 9.22 16.39 9.24
C LYS A 76 8.66 17.28 10.36
N ALA A 77 9.12 17.09 11.59
CA ALA A 77 8.74 17.92 12.72
C ALA A 77 9.23 19.38 12.56
N VAL A 78 10.48 19.57 12.16
CA VAL A 78 11.07 20.89 11.84
C VAL A 78 10.28 21.58 10.72
N TRP A 79 9.94 20.85 9.66
CA TRP A 79 9.13 21.41 8.57
C TRP A 79 7.74 21.82 9.02
N ALA A 80 7.09 20.99 9.86
CA ALA A 80 5.78 21.32 10.41
C ALA A 80 5.82 22.59 11.27
N ALA A 81 6.84 22.74 12.11
CA ALA A 81 7.06 23.94 12.93
C ALA A 81 7.27 25.19 12.06
N ILE A 82 8.12 25.09 11.02
CA ILE A 82 8.35 26.20 10.07
C ILE A 82 7.05 26.63 9.39
N LYS A 83 6.21 25.67 8.96
CA LYS A 83 4.93 25.97 8.33
C LYS A 83 3.93 26.67 9.24
N LYS A 84 4.02 26.42 10.55
CA LYS A 84 3.17 27.05 11.56
C LYS A 84 3.72 28.37 12.10
N GLY A 85 4.92 28.79 11.67
CA GLY A 85 5.62 29.96 12.24
C GLY A 85 6.19 29.71 13.63
N GLU A 86 6.28 28.45 14.08
CA GLU A 86 6.85 28.07 15.37
C GLU A 86 8.38 27.98 15.27
N ASP A 87 9.11 28.15 16.39
CA ASP A 87 10.55 28.00 16.42
C ASP A 87 10.97 26.55 16.12
N PRO A 88 11.65 26.29 14.97
CA PRO A 88 12.03 24.94 14.57
C PRO A 88 13.01 24.25 15.54
N ARG A 89 13.73 25.02 16.37
CA ARG A 89 14.64 24.49 17.38
C ARG A 89 13.93 23.71 18.47
N LYS A 90 12.70 24.12 18.80
CA LYS A 90 11.83 23.42 19.78
C LYS A 90 11.26 22.09 19.25
N ALA A 91 11.27 21.92 17.93
CA ALA A 91 10.79 20.69 17.30
C ALA A 91 11.83 19.54 17.31
N ILE A 92 13.08 19.85 17.67
CA ILE A 92 14.17 18.86 17.75
C ILE A 92 14.21 18.27 19.16
N THR A 93 13.97 16.98 19.26
CA THR A 93 14.18 16.24 20.51
C THR A 93 15.65 15.89 20.63
N SER A 94 16.38 16.58 21.48
CA SER A 94 17.83 16.37 21.64
C SER A 94 18.12 15.09 22.43
N LYS A 95 19.26 14.45 22.12
CA LYS A 95 19.77 13.31 22.90
C LYS A 95 19.98 13.67 24.37
N LYS A 96 20.31 14.93 24.68
CA LYS A 96 20.42 15.44 26.05
C LYS A 96 19.11 15.37 26.83
N GLN A 97 17.94 15.53 26.17
CA GLN A 97 16.65 15.35 26.82
C GLN A 97 16.35 13.87 27.11
N ALA A 98 16.85 12.96 26.27
CA ALA A 98 16.73 11.52 26.52
C ALA A 98 17.68 11.03 27.65
N GLU A 99 18.84 11.68 27.83
CA GLU A 99 19.79 11.37 28.91
C GLU A 99 19.35 11.87 30.30
N GLN A 100 18.35 12.76 30.36
CA GLN A 100 17.73 13.26 31.60
C GLN A 100 16.56 12.40 32.09
N GLN A 101 16.18 11.32 31.37
CA GLN A 101 15.14 10.40 31.82
C GLN A 101 15.63 9.46 32.94
N PRO A 102 14.75 8.94 33.80
CA PRO A 102 15.12 8.01 34.86
C PRO A 102 15.89 6.80 34.31
N ARG A 103 16.96 6.40 34.98
CA ARG A 103 17.71 5.19 34.62
C ARG A 103 16.78 3.99 34.74
N GLY A 104 16.47 3.35 33.61
CA GLY A 104 15.56 2.20 33.54
C GLY A 104 14.33 2.40 32.64
N ALA A 105 14.06 3.62 32.18
CA ALA A 105 12.96 3.87 31.25
C ALA A 105 13.19 3.20 29.90
N LEU A 106 12.23 2.42 29.43
CA LEU A 106 12.26 1.79 28.11
C LEU A 106 11.96 2.82 27.04
N LEU A 107 12.97 3.20 26.25
CA LEU A 107 12.78 4.15 25.16
C LEU A 107 12.10 3.49 23.96
N VAL A 108 11.21 4.22 23.27
CA VAL A 108 10.56 3.76 22.05
C VAL A 108 11.54 3.21 21.02
N ARG A 109 12.69 3.86 20.84
CA ARG A 109 13.74 3.40 19.93
C ARG A 109 14.21 1.99 20.26
N ASP A 110 14.57 1.78 21.52
CA ASP A 110 15.17 0.53 21.99
C ASP A 110 14.12 -0.61 21.96
N ALA A 111 12.87 -0.30 22.32
CA ALA A 111 11.73 -1.20 22.18
C ALA A 111 11.48 -1.65 20.74
N VAL A 112 11.50 -0.70 19.78
CA VAL A 112 11.27 -1.00 18.36
C VAL A 112 12.44 -1.80 17.77
N GLU A 113 13.68 -1.50 18.14
CA GLU A 113 14.87 -2.25 17.71
C GLU A 113 14.83 -3.69 18.24
N ASP A 114 14.47 -3.89 19.51
CA ASP A 114 14.33 -5.22 20.11
C ASP A 114 13.17 -5.98 19.47
N TYR A 115 12.04 -5.32 19.23
CA TYR A 115 10.91 -5.94 18.53
C TYR A 115 11.28 -6.36 17.09
N GLU A 116 12.06 -5.56 16.35
CA GLU A 116 12.57 -5.92 15.02
C GLU A 116 13.45 -7.17 15.09
N ARG A 117 14.36 -7.23 16.06
CA ARG A 117 15.25 -8.36 16.29
C ARG A 117 14.46 -9.63 16.53
N VAL A 118 13.59 -9.64 17.54
CA VAL A 118 12.77 -10.81 17.89
C VAL A 118 11.82 -11.22 16.77
N TYR A 119 11.25 -10.25 16.04
CA TYR A 119 10.38 -10.55 14.89
C TYR A 119 11.10 -11.39 13.83
N PHE A 120 12.38 -11.12 13.56
CA PHE A 120 13.17 -11.85 12.56
C PHE A 120 13.95 -13.05 13.13
N ASP A 121 14.10 -13.17 14.43
CA ASP A 121 14.67 -14.38 15.05
C ASP A 121 13.71 -15.58 14.90
N VAL A 122 12.40 -15.34 14.95
CA VAL A 122 11.37 -16.40 14.84
C VAL A 122 10.78 -16.54 13.42
N ARG A 123 11.24 -15.76 12.44
CA ARG A 123 10.70 -15.76 11.05
C ARG A 123 11.82 -15.71 10.03
N GLN A 124 11.70 -16.54 8.99
CA GLN A 124 12.59 -16.43 7.84
C GLN A 124 12.52 -15.02 7.21
N GLN A 125 13.67 -14.46 6.91
CA GLN A 125 13.78 -13.13 6.30
C GLN A 125 13.47 -13.12 4.79
N THR A 126 12.31 -13.61 4.42
CA THR A 126 11.82 -13.55 3.03
C THR A 126 11.47 -12.12 2.63
N PRO A 127 11.42 -11.80 1.33
CA PRO A 127 10.91 -10.51 0.86
C PRO A 127 9.51 -10.17 1.39
N GLN A 128 8.66 -11.18 1.59
CA GLN A 128 7.31 -10.99 2.13
C GLN A 128 7.32 -10.63 3.63
N THR A 129 8.11 -11.32 4.45
CA THR A 129 8.21 -11.03 5.89
C THR A 129 8.84 -9.67 6.13
N LYS A 130 9.86 -9.29 5.35
CA LYS A 130 10.46 -7.93 5.38
C LYS A 130 9.43 -6.85 5.02
N ARG A 131 8.59 -7.07 4.00
CA ARG A 131 7.51 -6.13 3.65
C ARG A 131 6.44 -6.04 4.73
N SER A 132 6.08 -7.17 5.34
CA SER A 132 5.10 -7.21 6.43
C SER A 132 5.59 -6.42 7.64
N PHE A 133 6.85 -6.62 8.02
CA PHE A 133 7.47 -5.85 9.12
C PHE A 133 7.58 -4.36 8.78
N LYS A 134 7.99 -4.02 7.55
CA LYS A 134 8.09 -2.62 7.10
C LYS A 134 6.78 -1.84 7.26
N ARG A 135 5.62 -2.49 7.06
CA ARG A 135 4.31 -1.85 7.31
C ARG A 135 4.12 -1.54 8.78
N GLN A 136 4.44 -2.48 9.66
CA GLN A 136 4.38 -2.24 11.11
C GLN A 136 5.34 -1.12 11.51
N LEU A 137 6.58 -1.17 11.03
CA LEU A 137 7.59 -0.16 11.28
C LEU A 137 7.16 1.25 10.81
N THR A 138 6.39 1.34 9.72
CA THR A 138 5.83 2.63 9.26
C THR A 138 4.91 3.25 10.31
N GLU A 139 4.12 2.45 11.00
CA GLU A 139 3.25 2.93 12.09
C GLU A 139 4.03 3.17 13.38
N LEU A 140 4.97 2.30 13.73
CA LEU A 140 5.84 2.46 14.92
C LEU A 140 6.71 3.71 14.82
N ASN A 141 7.15 4.09 13.63
CA ASN A 141 7.89 5.33 13.40
C ASN A 141 7.06 6.62 13.60
N ARG A 142 5.78 6.52 13.92
CA ARG A 142 4.98 7.67 14.37
C ARG A 142 5.25 8.04 15.83
N LEU A 143 5.76 7.10 16.61
CA LEU A 143 6.16 7.33 17.99
C LEU A 143 7.47 8.13 18.06
N PRO A 144 7.62 9.04 19.02
CA PRO A 144 8.88 9.76 19.23
C PRO A 144 9.95 8.80 19.77
N SER A 145 11.06 8.66 19.05
CA SER A 145 12.08 7.64 19.29
C SER A 145 12.76 7.72 20.66
N PHE A 146 12.88 8.92 21.22
CA PHE A 146 13.52 9.17 22.52
C PHE A 146 12.53 9.37 23.69
N ALA A 147 11.25 9.22 23.44
CA ALA A 147 10.27 9.20 24.52
C ALA A 147 10.32 7.84 25.23
N GLU A 148 9.97 7.83 26.51
CA GLU A 148 9.64 6.63 27.25
C GLU A 148 8.41 5.97 26.63
N LEU A 149 8.50 4.68 26.39
CA LEU A 149 7.38 3.90 25.86
C LEU A 149 6.37 3.64 26.99
N SER A 150 5.20 4.22 26.87
CA SER A 150 4.10 4.02 27.81
C SER A 150 2.77 3.78 27.09
N ALA A 151 1.78 3.29 27.82
CA ALA A 151 0.43 3.09 27.32
C ALA A 151 -0.21 4.41 26.87
N GLU A 152 -0.02 5.49 27.64
CA GLU A 152 -0.52 6.84 27.36
C GLU A 152 0.08 7.38 26.07
N LEU A 153 1.40 7.21 25.86
CA LEU A 153 2.07 7.65 24.63
C LEU A 153 1.49 6.97 23.39
N LEU A 154 1.16 5.66 23.48
CA LEU A 154 0.57 4.91 22.38
C LEU A 154 -0.83 5.43 22.04
N VAL A 155 -1.66 5.66 23.06
CA VAL A 155 -3.02 6.20 22.91
C VAL A 155 -2.98 7.60 22.30
N ASP A 156 -2.22 8.51 22.87
CA ASP A 156 -2.12 9.90 22.42
C ASP A 156 -1.59 10.00 20.99
N THR A 157 -0.57 9.22 20.67
CA THR A 157 0.00 9.20 19.31
C THR A 157 -1.04 8.69 18.30
N ALA A 158 -1.78 7.62 18.62
CA ALA A 158 -2.83 7.11 17.77
C ALA A 158 -3.94 8.15 17.55
N LYS A 159 -4.42 8.80 18.60
CA LYS A 159 -5.47 9.85 18.53
C LYS A 159 -5.02 11.03 17.67
N ARG A 160 -3.83 11.54 17.93
CA ARG A 160 -3.32 12.76 17.31
C ARG A 160 -2.97 12.59 15.83
N LEU A 161 -2.40 11.45 15.43
CA LEU A 161 -1.84 11.27 14.09
C LEU A 161 -2.73 10.49 13.12
N THR A 162 -3.87 9.99 13.57
CA THR A 162 -4.79 9.23 12.71
C THR A 162 -6.23 9.65 12.92
N LYS A 163 -7.08 9.51 11.89
CA LYS A 163 -8.51 9.84 11.95
C LYS A 163 -9.33 8.62 12.40
N PRO A 164 -10.43 8.80 13.17
CA PRO A 164 -11.35 7.72 13.53
C PRO A 164 -11.86 6.95 12.32
N ASP A 165 -12.16 5.67 12.50
CA ASP A 165 -12.76 4.75 11.53
C ASP A 165 -12.00 4.65 10.19
N THR A 166 -10.68 4.92 10.22
CA THR A 166 -9.83 4.79 9.03
C THR A 166 -8.91 3.59 9.10
N LYS A 167 -8.50 3.09 7.92
CA LYS A 167 -7.47 2.07 7.81
C LYS A 167 -6.17 2.47 8.51
N SER A 168 -5.79 3.75 8.41
CA SER A 168 -4.58 4.28 9.07
C SER A 168 -4.66 4.14 10.59
N ARG A 169 -5.82 4.47 11.21
CA ARG A 169 -6.05 4.28 12.63
C ARG A 169 -5.96 2.81 13.03
N TYR A 170 -6.64 1.94 12.27
CA TYR A 170 -6.62 0.51 12.50
C TYR A 170 -5.20 -0.08 12.44
N GLU A 171 -4.43 0.23 11.38
CA GLU A 171 -3.05 -0.27 11.22
C GLU A 171 -2.11 0.26 12.31
N CYS A 172 -2.27 1.54 12.70
CA CYS A 172 -1.53 2.18 13.79
C CYS A 172 -1.79 1.46 15.13
N VAL A 173 -3.06 1.32 15.52
CA VAL A 173 -3.45 0.63 16.76
C VAL A 173 -2.93 -0.81 16.78
N MET A 174 -3.05 -1.55 15.68
CA MET A 174 -2.57 -2.93 15.59
C MET A 174 -1.05 -3.05 15.69
N ALA A 175 -0.30 -2.08 15.18
CA ALA A 175 1.16 -2.05 15.32
C ALA A 175 1.56 -1.73 16.78
N PHE A 176 0.90 -0.77 17.40
CA PHE A 176 1.15 -0.38 18.80
C PHE A 176 0.82 -1.51 19.78
N LYS A 177 -0.30 -2.22 19.57
CA LYS A 177 -0.64 -3.41 20.37
C LYS A 177 0.43 -4.50 20.30
N ARG A 178 1.01 -4.72 19.13
CA ARG A 178 2.09 -5.73 18.99
C ARG A 178 3.37 -5.31 19.71
N LEU A 179 3.73 -4.02 19.62
CA LEU A 179 4.88 -3.49 20.34
C LEU A 179 4.67 -3.56 21.85
N ALA A 180 3.50 -3.11 22.35
CA ALA A 180 3.18 -3.16 23.76
C ALA A 180 3.17 -4.58 24.31
N LYS A 181 2.57 -5.54 23.58
CA LYS A 181 2.62 -6.96 23.95
C LYS A 181 4.05 -7.49 24.02
N HIS A 182 4.93 -7.08 23.10
CA HIS A 182 6.33 -7.46 23.08
C HIS A 182 7.10 -6.92 24.30
N CYS A 183 6.76 -5.68 24.71
CA CYS A 183 7.40 -5.01 25.85
C CYS A 183 6.67 -5.25 27.18
N GLU A 184 5.69 -6.14 27.22
CA GLU A 184 4.90 -6.48 28.42
C GLU A 184 4.21 -5.25 29.05
N ILE A 185 3.82 -4.28 28.21
CA ILE A 185 3.09 -3.08 28.65
C ILE A 185 1.58 -3.39 28.68
N ASP A 186 0.97 -3.21 29.84
CA ASP A 186 -0.48 -3.29 29.97
C ASP A 186 -1.17 -2.18 29.17
N LEU A 187 -2.03 -2.61 28.26
CA LEU A 187 -2.74 -1.68 27.40
C LEU A 187 -4.09 -1.31 27.99
N PRO A 188 -4.43 -0.02 28.05
CA PRO A 188 -5.76 0.40 28.43
C PRO A 188 -6.78 -0.05 27.38
N ALA A 189 -7.98 -0.40 27.83
CA ALA A 189 -9.11 -0.74 26.95
C ALA A 189 -9.38 0.35 25.89
N GLU A 190 -9.01 1.59 26.19
CA GLU A 190 -9.11 2.74 25.29
C GLU A 190 -8.36 2.54 23.96
N LEU A 191 -7.18 1.92 23.96
CA LEU A 191 -6.44 1.68 22.72
C LEU A 191 -7.19 0.70 21.79
N ASP A 192 -7.89 -0.28 22.37
CA ASP A 192 -8.74 -1.20 21.61
C ASP A 192 -9.97 -0.47 21.01
N LEU A 193 -10.59 0.40 21.77
CA LEU A 193 -11.71 1.23 21.31
C LEU A 193 -11.31 2.15 20.16
N LEU A 194 -10.06 2.66 20.16
CA LEU A 194 -9.53 3.49 19.07
C LEU A 194 -9.47 2.76 17.73
N ARG A 195 -9.49 1.43 17.71
CA ARG A 195 -9.58 0.66 16.46
C ARG A 195 -10.83 1.00 15.67
N GLY A 196 -11.92 1.39 16.37
CA GLY A 196 -13.18 1.80 15.78
C GLY A 196 -13.84 0.70 14.95
N ASN A 197 -14.76 1.13 14.11
CA ASN A 197 -15.56 0.25 13.25
C ASN A 197 -14.97 0.09 11.82
N TYR A 198 -13.67 0.36 11.65
CA TYR A 198 -13.05 0.19 10.34
C TYR A 198 -13.20 -1.24 9.84
N THR A 199 -13.84 -1.40 8.70
CA THR A 199 -13.90 -2.64 7.94
C THR A 199 -13.18 -2.45 6.59
N SER A 200 -12.48 -3.48 6.13
CA SER A 200 -11.85 -3.46 4.80
C SER A 200 -12.88 -3.38 3.66
N VAL A 201 -14.12 -3.70 3.97
CA VAL A 201 -15.28 -3.57 3.10
C VAL A 201 -16.03 -2.33 3.59
N GLY A 202 -15.77 -1.17 2.93
CA GLY A 202 -16.43 0.09 3.30
C GLY A 202 -17.96 0.02 3.15
N PRO A 203 -18.71 0.88 3.86
CA PRO A 203 -20.18 0.89 3.83
C PRO A 203 -20.78 1.26 2.47
N LYS A 204 -20.03 1.98 1.64
CA LYS A 204 -20.42 2.31 0.25
C LYS A 204 -19.64 1.44 -0.71
N GLY A 205 -20.34 0.63 -1.51
CA GLY A 205 -19.79 -0.04 -2.68
C GLY A 205 -19.11 0.98 -3.60
N ARG A 206 -18.07 0.57 -4.33
CA ARG A 206 -17.59 1.35 -5.46
C ARG A 206 -18.69 1.39 -6.51
N ASP A 207 -18.77 2.49 -7.23
CA ASP A 207 -19.57 2.57 -8.46
C ASP A 207 -18.83 1.75 -9.52
N ILE A 208 -19.33 0.56 -9.80
CA ILE A 208 -18.74 -0.36 -10.79
C ILE A 208 -19.46 -0.12 -12.12
N PRO A 209 -18.74 0.15 -13.21
CA PRO A 209 -19.35 0.43 -14.49
C PRO A 209 -20.14 -0.78 -15.04
N GLY A 210 -21.29 -0.51 -15.60
CA GLY A 210 -22.04 -1.49 -16.39
C GLY A 210 -21.32 -1.87 -17.68
N ASP A 211 -21.72 -2.98 -18.29
CA ASP A 211 -21.04 -3.58 -19.44
C ASP A 211 -20.99 -2.65 -20.67
N GLU A 212 -22.06 -1.87 -20.93
CA GLU A 212 -22.09 -0.92 -22.06
C GLU A 212 -20.99 0.13 -21.97
N LYS A 213 -20.86 0.80 -20.83
CA LYS A 213 -19.79 1.78 -20.60
C LYS A 213 -18.42 1.12 -20.54
N LEU A 214 -18.37 -0.08 -20.02
CA LEU A 214 -17.11 -0.80 -19.88
C LEU A 214 -16.56 -1.22 -21.24
N ILE A 215 -17.37 -1.77 -22.14
CA ILE A 215 -16.88 -2.15 -23.48
C ILE A 215 -16.46 -0.94 -24.32
N GLU A 216 -17.19 0.18 -24.23
CA GLU A 216 -16.79 1.42 -24.88
C GLU A 216 -15.40 1.89 -24.37
N PHE A 217 -15.20 1.89 -23.06
CA PHE A 217 -13.92 2.20 -22.45
C PHE A 217 -12.80 1.24 -22.92
N LEU A 218 -13.08 -0.07 -22.97
CA LEU A 218 -12.11 -1.09 -23.37
C LEU A 218 -11.69 -0.95 -24.83
N ARG A 219 -12.63 -0.65 -25.73
CA ARG A 219 -12.32 -0.36 -27.17
C ARG A 219 -11.35 0.82 -27.31
N LEU A 220 -11.58 1.90 -26.56
CA LEU A 220 -10.71 3.08 -26.59
C LEU A 220 -9.31 2.81 -26.00
N ILE A 221 -9.22 1.99 -24.95
CA ILE A 221 -7.94 1.76 -24.29
C ILE A 221 -7.14 0.63 -24.97
N ARG A 222 -7.78 -0.29 -25.68
CA ARG A 222 -7.15 -1.49 -26.29
C ARG A 222 -5.89 -1.18 -27.10
N PRO A 223 -5.80 -0.13 -27.92
CA PRO A 223 -4.59 0.21 -28.70
C PRO A 223 -3.45 0.74 -27.83
N SER A 224 -3.68 1.07 -26.57
CA SER A 224 -2.69 1.69 -25.70
C SER A 224 -1.71 0.68 -25.11
N ARG A 225 -0.59 1.18 -24.56
CA ARG A 225 0.50 0.36 -24.01
C ARG A 225 0.06 -0.74 -23.06
N TYR A 226 -0.91 -0.48 -22.17
CA TYR A 226 -1.48 -1.47 -21.25
C TYR A 226 -2.90 -1.89 -21.64
N GLY A 227 -3.33 -1.60 -22.85
CA GLY A 227 -4.68 -1.85 -23.33
C GLY A 227 -5.03 -3.33 -23.30
N TRP A 228 -4.16 -4.20 -23.83
CA TRP A 228 -4.36 -5.64 -23.75
C TRP A 228 -4.52 -6.11 -22.30
N CYS A 229 -3.64 -5.69 -21.41
CA CYS A 229 -3.70 -6.05 -19.99
C CYS A 229 -5.01 -5.62 -19.32
N THR A 230 -5.49 -4.42 -19.66
CA THR A 230 -6.75 -3.88 -19.16
C THR A 230 -7.93 -4.70 -19.67
N CYS A 231 -7.97 -5.00 -20.97
CA CYS A 231 -9.02 -5.81 -21.59
C CYS A 231 -9.02 -7.25 -21.03
N ALA A 232 -7.86 -7.90 -20.97
CA ALA A 232 -7.73 -9.24 -20.41
C ALA A 232 -8.21 -9.33 -18.96
N MET A 233 -7.87 -8.33 -18.13
CA MET A 233 -8.35 -8.27 -16.75
C MET A 233 -9.87 -8.13 -16.68
N ALA A 234 -10.49 -7.32 -17.55
CA ALA A 234 -11.94 -7.13 -17.59
C ALA A 234 -12.68 -8.39 -18.05
N VAL A 235 -12.09 -9.14 -18.99
CA VAL A 235 -12.71 -10.32 -19.60
C VAL A 235 -12.55 -11.57 -18.74
N PHE A 236 -11.39 -11.76 -18.10
CA PHE A 236 -11.08 -12.96 -17.31
C PHE A 236 -11.16 -12.76 -15.79
N GLY A 237 -11.42 -11.54 -15.30
CA GLY A 237 -11.58 -11.27 -13.88
C GLY A 237 -10.34 -11.52 -13.00
N VAL A 238 -9.15 -11.63 -13.59
CA VAL A 238 -7.90 -11.92 -12.89
C VAL A 238 -7.38 -10.72 -12.09
N ARG A 239 -6.44 -10.94 -11.15
CA ARG A 239 -5.78 -9.83 -10.46
C ARG A 239 -4.77 -9.14 -11.38
N PRO A 240 -4.48 -7.85 -11.20
CA PRO A 240 -3.50 -7.15 -12.05
C PRO A 240 -2.15 -7.86 -12.14
N GLY A 241 -1.65 -8.42 -11.02
CA GLY A 241 -0.38 -9.16 -11.01
C GLY A 241 -0.46 -10.57 -11.61
N GLU A 242 -1.65 -11.06 -11.95
CA GLU A 242 -1.88 -12.36 -12.61
C GLU A 242 -1.96 -12.23 -14.13
N VAL A 243 -2.23 -11.03 -14.64
CA VAL A 243 -2.38 -10.77 -16.08
C VAL A 243 -1.20 -11.29 -16.92
N PRO A 244 0.08 -11.11 -16.52
CA PRO A 244 1.21 -11.64 -17.29
C PRO A 244 1.34 -13.18 -17.29
N SER A 245 0.50 -13.87 -16.51
CA SER A 245 0.47 -15.34 -16.49
C SER A 245 -0.65 -15.95 -17.33
N LEU A 246 -1.48 -15.12 -17.98
CA LEU A 246 -2.59 -15.61 -18.79
C LEU A 246 -2.09 -16.35 -20.02
N VAL A 247 -2.62 -17.54 -20.21
CA VAL A 247 -2.46 -18.35 -21.42
C VAL A 247 -3.87 -18.65 -21.93
N LEU A 248 -4.24 -18.04 -23.05
CA LEU A 248 -5.57 -18.16 -23.63
C LEU A 248 -5.69 -19.47 -24.40
N ALA A 249 -6.86 -20.13 -24.29
CA ALA A 249 -7.29 -21.25 -25.13
C ALA A 249 -8.34 -20.75 -26.14
N GLU A 250 -8.62 -21.57 -27.16
CA GLU A 250 -9.57 -21.21 -28.23
C GLU A 250 -11.03 -21.31 -27.80
N ASP A 251 -11.31 -22.04 -26.72
CA ASP A 251 -12.68 -22.33 -26.21
C ASP A 251 -13.25 -21.25 -25.30
N GLY A 252 -12.60 -20.09 -25.19
CA GLY A 252 -13.01 -19.01 -24.28
C GLY A 252 -12.53 -19.16 -22.83
N PHE A 253 -11.72 -20.18 -22.57
CA PHE A 253 -11.00 -20.31 -21.31
C PHE A 253 -9.59 -19.75 -21.40
N ALA A 254 -9.02 -19.52 -20.25
CA ALA A 254 -7.58 -19.27 -20.14
C ALA A 254 -7.06 -19.89 -18.83
N SER A 255 -5.79 -20.22 -18.78
CA SER A 255 -5.15 -20.56 -17.52
C SER A 255 -4.36 -19.37 -16.95
N CYS A 256 -4.27 -19.25 -15.65
CA CYS A 256 -3.43 -18.26 -15.01
C CYS A 256 -2.89 -18.73 -13.65
N LEU A 257 -1.85 -18.09 -13.17
CA LEU A 257 -1.26 -18.37 -11.86
C LEU A 257 -2.01 -17.63 -10.75
N THR A 258 -2.43 -18.37 -9.71
CA THR A 258 -3.01 -17.80 -8.49
C THR A 258 -1.90 -17.30 -7.57
N THR A 259 -1.63 -16.01 -7.58
CA THR A 259 -0.46 -15.40 -6.93
C THR A 259 -0.63 -15.08 -5.43
N LYS A 260 -1.86 -15.17 -4.89
CA LYS A 260 -2.18 -14.82 -3.50
C LYS A 260 -2.45 -16.07 -2.64
N LEU A 261 -1.61 -17.06 -2.74
CA LEU A 261 -1.67 -18.25 -1.90
C LEU A 261 -0.59 -18.23 -0.80
N LYS A 262 -0.87 -18.90 0.32
CA LYS A 262 0.12 -19.15 1.40
C LYS A 262 1.14 -20.24 1.03
N ARG A 263 1.29 -20.58 -0.23
CA ARG A 263 2.19 -21.60 -0.75
C ARG A 263 3.50 -20.97 -1.23
N ALA A 264 4.54 -21.77 -1.27
CA ALA A 264 5.85 -21.34 -1.78
C ALA A 264 5.79 -20.94 -3.26
N LEU A 265 5.04 -21.69 -4.08
CA LEU A 265 4.80 -21.42 -5.48
C LEU A 265 3.31 -21.16 -5.74
N PRO A 266 2.95 -20.31 -6.73
CA PRO A 266 1.59 -20.13 -7.17
C PRO A 266 1.05 -21.42 -7.79
N ALA A 267 -0.28 -21.60 -7.75
CA ALA A 267 -0.95 -22.69 -8.43
C ALA A 267 -1.63 -22.20 -9.71
N THR A 268 -1.59 -23.00 -10.76
CA THR A 268 -2.38 -22.75 -11.96
C THR A 268 -3.87 -22.96 -11.68
N ARG A 269 -4.70 -22.12 -12.26
CA ARG A 269 -6.17 -22.28 -12.30
C ARG A 269 -6.73 -21.86 -13.64
N ASP A 270 -7.86 -22.45 -13.98
CA ASP A 270 -8.62 -22.03 -15.15
C ASP A 270 -9.47 -20.80 -14.82
N VAL A 271 -9.59 -19.92 -15.77
CA VAL A 271 -10.43 -18.74 -15.78
C VAL A 271 -11.25 -18.72 -17.07
N MET A 272 -12.45 -18.15 -17.03
CA MET A 272 -13.34 -18.10 -18.19
C MET A 272 -13.55 -16.66 -18.63
N ALA A 273 -13.63 -16.48 -19.94
CA ALA A 273 -14.02 -15.20 -20.53
C ALA A 273 -15.50 -14.91 -20.23
N LEU A 274 -15.77 -13.70 -19.80
CA LEU A 274 -17.12 -13.28 -19.50
C LEU A 274 -17.33 -11.81 -19.87
N PRO A 275 -18.11 -11.50 -20.92
CA PRO A 275 -18.66 -12.43 -21.91
C PRO A 275 -17.57 -12.96 -22.87
N ASN A 276 -17.80 -14.15 -23.43
CA ASN A 276 -16.84 -14.79 -24.35
C ASN A 276 -16.64 -13.96 -25.63
N SER A 277 -17.70 -13.32 -26.16
CA SER A 277 -17.63 -12.49 -27.36
C SER A 277 -16.61 -11.35 -27.27
N TRP A 278 -16.24 -10.91 -26.07
CA TRP A 278 -15.24 -9.85 -25.90
C TRP A 278 -13.79 -10.32 -26.17
N VAL A 279 -13.55 -11.63 -26.23
CA VAL A 279 -12.23 -12.18 -26.60
C VAL A 279 -11.90 -11.77 -28.02
N GLU A 280 -12.80 -12.04 -28.97
CA GLU A 280 -12.65 -11.67 -30.37
C GLU A 280 -12.76 -10.16 -30.59
N GLU A 281 -13.79 -9.53 -29.99
CA GLU A 281 -14.04 -8.10 -30.15
C GLU A 281 -12.85 -7.25 -29.72
N LEU A 282 -12.19 -7.63 -28.63
CA LEU A 282 -11.02 -6.93 -28.11
C LEU A 282 -9.69 -7.53 -28.61
N LYS A 283 -9.73 -8.47 -29.54
CA LYS A 283 -8.56 -9.15 -30.13
C LYS A 283 -7.58 -9.65 -29.07
N LEU A 284 -8.08 -10.43 -28.09
CA LEU A 284 -7.25 -10.84 -26.95
C LEU A 284 -6.24 -11.93 -27.32
N HIS A 285 -6.41 -12.63 -28.43
CA HIS A 285 -5.39 -13.56 -28.95
C HIS A 285 -4.12 -12.82 -29.40
N ASP A 286 -4.20 -11.53 -29.73
CA ASP A 286 -3.04 -10.68 -30.03
C ASP A 286 -2.40 -10.21 -28.70
N VAL A 287 -1.73 -11.13 -28.01
CA VAL A 287 -1.17 -10.90 -26.68
C VAL A 287 -0.05 -9.86 -26.71
N PHE A 288 -0.23 -8.77 -25.97
CA PHE A 288 0.79 -7.75 -25.77
C PHE A 288 0.92 -7.35 -24.29
N ILE A 289 2.08 -7.65 -23.70
CA ILE A 289 2.42 -7.32 -22.32
C ILE A 289 3.68 -6.45 -22.32
N PRO A 290 3.59 -5.17 -21.90
CA PRO A 290 4.73 -4.26 -21.92
C PRO A 290 5.86 -4.73 -21.00
N GLY A 291 7.10 -4.56 -21.41
CA GLY A 291 8.29 -4.75 -20.57
C GLY A 291 8.67 -6.21 -20.32
N ASN A 292 8.29 -7.14 -21.20
CA ASN A 292 8.64 -8.56 -21.13
C ASN A 292 8.24 -9.26 -19.82
N TYR A 293 7.23 -8.72 -19.12
CA TYR A 293 6.67 -9.36 -17.93
C TYR A 293 5.85 -10.58 -18.36
N LYS A 294 6.46 -11.77 -18.33
CA LYS A 294 5.76 -13.02 -18.64
C LYS A 294 6.21 -14.10 -17.68
N TRP A 295 5.25 -14.75 -17.03
CA TRP A 295 5.46 -15.93 -16.18
C TRP A 295 4.26 -16.87 -16.35
N THR A 296 4.44 -17.88 -17.17
CA THR A 296 3.36 -18.85 -17.46
C THR A 296 3.47 -20.10 -16.61
N ARG A 297 4.63 -20.35 -16.01
CA ARG A 297 4.87 -21.48 -15.12
C ARG A 297 5.06 -20.99 -13.67
N PRO A 298 4.65 -21.77 -12.64
CA PRO A 298 4.83 -21.43 -11.24
C PRO A 298 6.25 -21.02 -10.85
N GLU A 299 7.26 -21.70 -11.37
CA GLU A 299 8.67 -21.46 -11.11
C GLU A 299 9.19 -20.14 -11.67
N ASP A 300 8.60 -19.63 -12.75
CA ASP A 300 8.98 -18.36 -13.36
C ASP A 300 8.42 -17.15 -12.59
N TYR A 301 7.48 -17.40 -11.67
CA TYR A 301 6.82 -16.33 -10.93
C TYR A 301 7.73 -15.68 -9.90
N ASN A 302 7.84 -14.35 -9.97
CA ASN A 302 8.50 -13.53 -8.97
C ASN A 302 7.56 -12.44 -8.45
N SER A 303 7.31 -12.43 -7.15
CA SER A 303 6.38 -11.51 -6.51
C SER A 303 6.80 -10.03 -6.61
N ASP A 304 8.09 -9.73 -6.68
CA ASP A 304 8.59 -8.36 -6.80
C ASP A 304 8.46 -7.86 -8.23
N THR A 305 8.74 -8.74 -9.21
CA THR A 305 8.50 -8.45 -10.64
C THR A 305 7.01 -8.24 -10.92
N ALA A 306 6.13 -9.08 -10.38
CA ALA A 306 4.68 -8.92 -10.51
C ALA A 306 4.20 -7.59 -9.89
N ARG A 307 4.75 -7.20 -8.75
CA ARG A 307 4.46 -5.91 -8.12
C ARG A 307 4.99 -4.74 -8.94
N LEU A 308 6.19 -4.86 -9.51
CA LEU A 308 6.77 -3.84 -10.38
C LEU A 308 5.90 -3.62 -11.62
N PHE A 309 5.45 -4.70 -12.26
CA PHE A 309 4.50 -4.65 -13.37
C PHE A 309 3.24 -3.84 -13.01
N VAL A 310 2.57 -4.19 -11.91
CA VAL A 310 1.36 -3.49 -11.46
C VAL A 310 1.65 -2.02 -11.13
N THR A 311 2.81 -1.73 -10.53
CA THR A 311 3.22 -0.36 -10.22
C THR A 311 3.43 0.46 -11.49
N ASN A 312 4.12 -0.10 -12.48
CA ASN A 312 4.37 0.55 -13.78
C ASN A 312 3.06 0.77 -14.54
N TRP A 313 2.14 -0.18 -14.53
CA TRP A 313 0.80 -0.04 -15.12
C TRP A 313 0.01 1.10 -14.48
N ASN A 314 -0.08 1.15 -13.14
CA ASN A 314 -0.76 2.23 -12.42
C ASN A 314 -0.09 3.60 -12.65
N GLN A 315 1.26 3.65 -12.67
CA GLN A 315 1.99 4.88 -12.93
C GLN A 315 1.77 5.37 -14.37
N TRP A 316 1.75 4.46 -15.34
CA TRP A 316 1.47 4.81 -16.71
C TRP A 316 0.08 5.43 -16.84
N TRP A 317 -0.95 4.81 -16.27
CA TRP A 317 -2.30 5.35 -16.24
C TRP A 317 -2.35 6.77 -15.66
N ASN A 318 -1.63 7.01 -14.57
CA ASN A 318 -1.64 8.30 -13.88
C ASN A 318 -0.82 9.39 -14.60
N ARG A 319 0.20 9.01 -15.37
CA ARG A 319 1.13 9.95 -16.05
C ARG A 319 0.70 10.36 -17.44
N HIS A 320 -0.27 9.69 -18.05
CA HIS A 320 -0.73 9.96 -19.42
C HIS A 320 -2.19 10.45 -19.48
N PRO A 321 -2.57 11.54 -18.77
CA PRO A 321 -3.95 12.00 -18.72
C PRO A 321 -4.48 12.47 -20.09
N THR A 322 -3.63 13.10 -20.92
CA THR A 322 -4.03 13.65 -22.21
C THR A 322 -4.31 12.56 -23.22
N HIS A 323 -3.43 11.55 -23.31
CA HIS A 323 -3.58 10.44 -24.26
C HIS A 323 -4.82 9.57 -23.98
N LEU A 324 -5.27 9.54 -22.72
CA LEU A 324 -6.42 8.76 -22.26
C LEU A 324 -7.66 9.64 -21.97
N LYS A 325 -7.71 10.84 -22.50
CA LYS A 325 -8.78 11.80 -22.18
C LYS A 325 -10.19 11.25 -22.45
N GLN A 326 -10.39 10.60 -23.60
CA GLN A 326 -11.70 10.01 -23.96
C GLN A 326 -12.06 8.84 -23.03
N ALA A 327 -11.14 7.93 -22.79
CA ALA A 327 -11.36 6.82 -21.87
C ALA A 327 -11.65 7.29 -20.44
N ARG A 328 -10.99 8.36 -19.99
CA ARG A 328 -11.26 8.98 -18.68
C ARG A 328 -12.60 9.71 -18.62
N ALA A 329 -13.13 10.19 -19.73
CA ALA A 329 -14.48 10.77 -19.77
C ALA A 329 -15.55 9.70 -19.49
N ILE A 330 -15.35 8.47 -20.01
CA ILE A 330 -16.26 7.35 -19.76
C ILE A 330 -16.15 6.84 -18.32
N LEU A 331 -14.92 6.64 -17.82
CA LEU A 331 -14.64 6.12 -16.47
C LEU A 331 -13.68 7.03 -15.68
N PRO A 332 -14.15 8.16 -15.15
CA PRO A 332 -13.29 9.19 -14.54
C PRO A 332 -12.63 8.72 -13.24
N LYS A 333 -13.25 7.80 -12.50
CA LYS A 333 -12.75 7.26 -11.23
C LYS A 333 -12.17 5.85 -11.35
N TYR A 334 -11.82 5.45 -12.57
CA TYR A 334 -11.32 4.11 -12.87
C TYR A 334 -10.10 3.70 -12.02
N GLN A 335 -10.14 2.49 -11.54
CA GLN A 335 -9.02 1.75 -10.97
C GLN A 335 -8.98 0.33 -11.56
N ASN A 336 -7.79 -0.22 -11.78
CA ASN A 336 -7.65 -1.57 -12.38
C ASN A 336 -8.52 -2.63 -11.66
N TYR A 337 -8.66 -2.55 -10.35
CA TYR A 337 -9.46 -3.52 -9.58
C TYR A 337 -10.96 -3.44 -9.88
N ASP A 338 -11.47 -2.33 -10.40
CA ASP A 338 -12.88 -2.18 -10.75
C ASP A 338 -13.28 -3.12 -11.89
N LEU A 339 -12.34 -3.44 -12.80
CA LEU A 339 -12.54 -4.43 -13.87
C LEU A 339 -12.82 -5.83 -13.32
N ARG A 340 -12.08 -6.22 -12.31
CA ARG A 340 -12.29 -7.51 -11.64
C ARG A 340 -13.60 -7.53 -10.85
N HIS A 341 -13.99 -6.43 -10.27
CA HIS A 341 -15.30 -6.29 -9.63
C HIS A 341 -16.43 -6.35 -10.67
N ALA A 342 -16.28 -5.71 -11.83
CA ALA A 342 -17.22 -5.77 -12.93
C ALA A 342 -17.41 -7.21 -13.44
N TRP A 343 -16.31 -7.97 -13.56
CA TRP A 343 -16.40 -9.39 -13.92
C TRP A 343 -17.22 -10.20 -12.90
N ALA A 344 -17.00 -9.98 -11.61
CA ALA A 344 -17.73 -10.68 -10.56
C ALA A 344 -19.23 -10.35 -10.56
N LEU A 345 -19.58 -9.07 -10.76
CA LEU A 345 -20.99 -8.65 -10.89
C LEU A 345 -21.63 -9.26 -12.14
N ARG A 346 -20.90 -9.28 -13.25
CA ARG A 346 -21.36 -9.92 -14.49
C ARG A 346 -21.60 -11.42 -14.29
N ALA A 347 -20.71 -12.10 -13.55
CA ALA A 347 -20.90 -13.51 -13.21
C ALA A 347 -22.18 -13.73 -12.41
N ILE A 348 -22.44 -12.90 -11.41
CA ILE A 348 -23.69 -12.94 -10.62
C ILE A 348 -24.91 -12.70 -11.53
N ASN A 349 -24.89 -11.62 -12.34
CA ASN A 349 -26.02 -11.25 -13.21
C ASN A 349 -26.30 -12.31 -14.28
N LYS A 350 -25.29 -13.09 -14.67
CA LYS A 350 -25.46 -14.23 -15.59
C LYS A 350 -25.86 -15.54 -14.88
N GLY A 351 -26.01 -15.53 -13.55
CA GLY A 351 -26.41 -16.70 -12.78
C GLY A 351 -25.32 -17.76 -12.61
N ILE A 352 -24.03 -17.36 -12.74
CA ILE A 352 -22.93 -18.29 -12.49
C ILE A 352 -22.88 -18.61 -10.99
N PRO A 353 -22.88 -19.90 -10.59
CA PRO A 353 -22.79 -20.28 -9.19
C PRO A 353 -21.61 -19.63 -8.47
N THR A 354 -21.85 -19.15 -7.26
CA THR A 354 -20.83 -18.43 -6.45
C THR A 354 -19.55 -19.23 -6.26
N SER A 355 -19.67 -20.56 -6.08
CA SER A 355 -18.50 -21.46 -5.96
C SER A 355 -17.63 -21.47 -7.23
N ILE A 356 -18.27 -21.49 -8.41
CA ILE A 356 -17.57 -21.47 -9.71
C ILE A 356 -16.91 -20.10 -9.93
N ALA A 357 -17.66 -19.00 -9.71
CA ALA A 357 -17.12 -17.64 -9.82
C ALA A 357 -15.94 -17.40 -8.85
N ALA A 358 -16.06 -17.85 -7.61
CA ALA A 358 -15.00 -17.77 -6.62
C ALA A 358 -13.75 -18.54 -7.04
N LYS A 359 -13.91 -19.77 -7.55
CA LYS A 359 -12.82 -20.61 -8.07
C LYS A 359 -12.11 -19.93 -9.24
N ALA A 360 -12.86 -19.45 -10.24
CA ALA A 360 -12.32 -18.72 -11.39
C ALA A 360 -11.56 -17.46 -10.95
N MET A 361 -12.05 -16.73 -9.95
CA MET A 361 -11.37 -15.56 -9.39
C MET A 361 -10.21 -15.92 -8.44
N GLY A 362 -10.00 -17.17 -8.06
CA GLY A 362 -8.91 -17.60 -7.18
C GLY A 362 -9.03 -17.06 -5.75
N HIS A 363 -10.21 -17.19 -5.14
CA HIS A 363 -10.45 -16.98 -3.71
C HIS A 363 -11.53 -17.94 -3.19
N SER A 364 -11.70 -18.02 -1.87
CA SER A 364 -12.74 -18.85 -1.27
C SER A 364 -14.13 -18.25 -1.53
N GLU A 365 -15.13 -19.11 -1.54
CA GLU A 365 -16.53 -18.73 -1.67
C GLU A 365 -16.95 -17.71 -0.58
N ALA A 366 -16.57 -17.95 0.67
CA ALA A 366 -16.80 -16.99 1.77
C ALA A 366 -16.18 -15.60 1.49
N THR A 367 -15.00 -15.55 0.85
CA THR A 367 -14.41 -14.28 0.41
C THR A 367 -15.23 -13.64 -0.71
N HIS A 368 -15.74 -14.45 -1.65
CA HIS A 368 -16.58 -13.96 -2.75
C HIS A 368 -17.86 -13.35 -2.20
N ILE A 369 -18.60 -14.07 -1.38
CA ILE A 369 -19.84 -13.64 -0.73
C ILE A 369 -19.59 -12.32 0.01
N LYS A 370 -18.62 -12.29 0.93
CA LYS A 370 -18.28 -11.09 1.72
C LYS A 370 -18.02 -9.84 0.86
N HIS A 371 -17.43 -10.01 -0.32
CA HIS A 371 -17.08 -8.88 -1.18
C HIS A 371 -18.20 -8.47 -2.13
N TYR A 372 -19.05 -9.39 -2.57
CA TYR A 372 -19.99 -9.15 -3.67
C TYR A 372 -21.46 -9.24 -3.28
N GLU A 373 -21.83 -9.87 -2.16
CA GLU A 373 -23.21 -9.94 -1.66
C GLU A 373 -23.89 -8.56 -1.52
N ARG A 374 -23.13 -7.54 -1.18
CA ARG A 374 -23.61 -6.16 -1.04
C ARG A 374 -24.12 -5.50 -2.33
N TRP A 375 -23.80 -6.08 -3.49
CA TRP A 375 -24.33 -5.63 -4.79
C TRP A 375 -25.55 -6.42 -5.24
N LEU A 376 -25.95 -7.45 -4.48
CA LEU A 376 -27.22 -8.15 -4.69
C LEU A 376 -28.33 -7.23 -4.18
N ASN A 377 -28.84 -6.41 -5.07
CA ASN A 377 -29.97 -5.51 -4.80
C ASN A 377 -31.28 -6.11 -5.32
N ARG A 378 -32.38 -5.36 -5.18
CA ARG A 378 -33.71 -5.80 -5.59
C ARG A 378 -33.83 -6.05 -7.11
N ASP A 379 -33.02 -5.37 -7.91
CA ASP A 379 -33.06 -5.49 -9.37
C ASP A 379 -32.38 -6.78 -9.82
N GLU A 380 -31.27 -7.18 -9.18
CA GLU A 380 -30.67 -8.50 -9.39
C GLU A 380 -31.61 -9.63 -8.98
N LEU A 381 -32.35 -9.47 -7.87
CA LEU A 381 -33.36 -10.44 -7.45
C LEU A 381 -34.49 -10.55 -8.50
N ARG A 382 -34.95 -9.41 -9.06
CA ARG A 382 -35.95 -9.43 -10.16
C ARG A 382 -35.42 -10.14 -11.40
N LEU A 383 -34.17 -9.88 -11.79
CA LEU A 383 -33.53 -10.56 -12.92
C LEU A 383 -33.42 -12.06 -12.70
N ALA A 384 -33.10 -12.48 -11.48
CA ALA A 384 -33.06 -13.89 -11.12
C ALA A 384 -34.46 -14.54 -11.23
N MET A 385 -35.51 -13.87 -10.72
CA MET A 385 -36.89 -14.34 -10.86
C MET A 385 -37.33 -14.48 -12.33
N GLN A 386 -37.05 -13.45 -13.16
CA GLN A 386 -37.39 -13.49 -14.59
C GLN A 386 -36.69 -14.63 -15.36
N LYS A 387 -35.52 -15.09 -14.90
CA LYS A 387 -34.82 -16.24 -15.49
C LYS A 387 -35.47 -17.56 -15.10
N ILE A 388 -35.95 -17.68 -13.86
CA ILE A 388 -36.70 -18.86 -13.40
C ILE A 388 -38.00 -18.97 -14.17
N ASP A 389 -38.71 -17.87 -14.43
CA ASP A 389 -39.98 -17.84 -15.14
C ASP A 389 -39.85 -18.17 -16.65
N ARG A 390 -38.65 -18.08 -17.21
CA ARG A 390 -38.35 -18.32 -18.64
C ARG A 390 -37.71 -19.67 -18.92
N GLY A 391 -37.30 -20.42 -17.90
CA GLY A 391 -36.71 -21.77 -17.97
C GLY A 391 -37.72 -22.84 -17.74
#